data_403ff9e421be3b4bd0bbf2b7365d5378
#
_entry.id   403ff9e421be3b4bd0bbf2b7365d5378
#
_cell.length_a   1.000
_cell.length_b   1.000
_cell.length_c   1.000
_cell.angle_alpha   90.00
_cell.angle_beta   90.00
_cell.angle_gamma   90.00
#
_symmetry.space_group_name_H-M   'P 1'
#
loop_
_entity.id
_entity.type
_entity.pdbx_description
1 polymer ?
#
loop_
_entity_poly.entity_id
_entity_poly.type
_entity_poly.pdbx_seq_one_letter_code
_entity_poly.pdbx_strand_id
1 'polypeptide(L)'
;SETAYQRVIEEVDGDYNYNADFFGMTIDEYLETNGMTEDDMEDEYMNALKSEMVMWAIVEKEGLANKITDEDIQNKWDELYQEGDFESEEDMKSQYTDEEIRQGALMDKAVDWVYDHAKVKFSYKISK
;
A
#
# COMPACT_ATOMS: atom_id res chain seq x y z
N SER A 1 -8.71 -13.78 1.95
CA SER A 1 -9.44 -14.37 0.83
C SER A 1 -8.52 -14.52 -0.39
N GLU A 2 -8.90 -15.38 -1.33
CA GLU A 2 -8.17 -15.59 -2.57
C GLU A 2 -8.01 -14.29 -3.37
N THR A 3 -9.03 -13.44 -3.39
CA THR A 3 -9.01 -12.13 -4.05
C THR A 3 -8.01 -11.16 -3.41
N ALA A 4 -7.90 -11.14 -2.09
CA ALA A 4 -6.92 -10.31 -1.38
C ALA A 4 -5.48 -10.78 -1.69
N TYR A 5 -5.26 -12.08 -1.73
CA TYR A 5 -3.97 -12.66 -2.09
C TYR A 5 -3.55 -12.31 -3.51
N GLN A 6 -4.46 -12.42 -4.48
CA GLN A 6 -4.20 -12.04 -5.87
C GLN A 6 -3.86 -10.55 -6.00
N ARG A 7 -4.58 -9.67 -5.31
CA ARG A 7 -4.29 -8.23 -5.31
C ARG A 7 -2.89 -7.93 -4.77
N VAL A 8 -2.50 -8.61 -3.69
CA VAL A 8 -1.16 -8.47 -3.10
C VAL A 8 -0.08 -8.93 -4.08
N ILE A 9 -0.30 -10.06 -4.77
CA ILE A 9 0.64 -10.55 -5.81
C ILE A 9 0.82 -9.49 -6.90
N GLU A 10 -0.27 -8.94 -7.43
CA GLU A 10 -0.22 -7.92 -8.49
C GLU A 10 0.52 -6.66 -8.03
N GLU A 11 0.31 -6.24 -6.79
CA GLU A 11 0.96 -5.07 -6.20
C GLU A 11 2.47 -5.30 -6.04
N VAL A 12 2.87 -6.42 -5.45
CA VAL A 12 4.28 -6.77 -5.27
C VAL A 12 4.97 -6.96 -6.62
N ASP A 13 4.36 -7.69 -7.55
CA ASP A 13 4.89 -7.88 -8.90
C ASP A 13 5.02 -6.55 -9.64
N GLY A 14 4.06 -5.65 -9.45
CA GLY A 14 4.11 -4.31 -10.02
C GLY A 14 5.33 -3.53 -9.57
N ASP A 15 5.66 -3.57 -8.28
CA ASP A 15 6.84 -2.92 -7.70
C ASP A 15 8.14 -3.50 -8.26
N TYR A 16 8.24 -4.82 -8.37
CA TYR A 16 9.41 -5.47 -8.95
C TYR A 16 9.55 -5.19 -10.45
N ASN A 17 8.45 -5.20 -11.21
CA ASN A 17 8.46 -4.83 -12.63
C ASN A 17 8.90 -3.38 -12.83
N TYR A 18 8.39 -2.46 -12.02
CA TYR A 18 8.80 -1.05 -12.08
C TYR A 18 10.32 -0.90 -11.85
N ASN A 19 10.85 -1.59 -10.86
CA ASN A 19 12.30 -1.55 -10.58
C ASN A 19 13.11 -2.18 -11.71
N ALA A 20 12.65 -3.30 -12.28
CA ALA A 20 13.29 -3.95 -13.42
C ALA A 20 13.35 -3.01 -14.64
N ASP A 21 12.22 -2.39 -14.96
CA ASP A 21 12.10 -1.44 -16.07
C ASP A 21 13.05 -0.24 -15.89
N PHE A 22 13.17 0.26 -14.66
CA PHE A 22 14.09 1.35 -14.34
C PHE A 22 15.54 1.01 -14.70
N PHE A 23 15.96 -0.25 -14.51
CA PHE A 23 17.28 -0.73 -14.86
C PHE A 23 17.40 -1.30 -16.29
N GLY A 24 16.33 -1.24 -17.08
CA GLY A 24 16.27 -1.79 -18.42
C GLY A 24 16.38 -3.31 -18.47
N MET A 25 15.90 -4.00 -17.44
CA MET A 25 15.93 -5.44 -17.27
C MET A 25 14.53 -6.05 -17.40
N THR A 26 14.46 -7.33 -17.78
CA THR A 26 13.23 -8.10 -17.54
C THR A 26 13.11 -8.38 -16.04
N ILE A 27 11.92 -8.74 -15.57
CA ILE A 27 11.73 -9.10 -14.15
C ILE A 27 12.61 -10.29 -13.75
N ASP A 28 12.73 -11.30 -14.62
CA ASP A 28 13.56 -12.47 -14.36
C ASP A 28 15.04 -12.11 -14.21
N GLU A 29 15.57 -11.24 -15.09
CA GLU A 29 16.93 -10.72 -15.00
C GLU A 29 17.14 -9.91 -13.71
N TYR A 30 16.16 -9.11 -13.33
CA TYR A 30 16.20 -8.31 -12.11
C TYR A 30 16.24 -9.20 -10.86
N LEU A 31 15.38 -10.20 -10.79
CA LEU A 31 15.35 -11.15 -9.67
C LEU A 31 16.65 -11.94 -9.58
N GLU A 32 17.16 -12.46 -10.68
CA GLU A 32 18.42 -13.19 -10.74
C GLU A 32 19.59 -12.31 -10.27
N THR A 33 19.67 -11.06 -10.76
CA THR A 33 20.70 -10.10 -10.37
C THR A 33 20.69 -9.80 -8.87
N ASN A 34 19.51 -9.80 -8.25
CA ASN A 34 19.35 -9.59 -6.80
C ASN A 34 19.39 -10.89 -5.98
N GLY A 35 19.67 -12.02 -6.62
CA GLY A 35 19.75 -13.32 -5.93
C GLY A 35 18.43 -13.81 -5.37
N MET A 36 17.30 -13.38 -5.93
CA MET A 36 15.97 -13.75 -5.49
C MET A 36 15.45 -14.99 -6.21
N THR A 37 14.91 -15.92 -5.44
CA THR A 37 14.30 -17.16 -5.93
C THR A 37 12.77 -17.04 -5.96
N GLU A 38 12.09 -18.03 -6.56
CA GLU A 38 10.62 -18.11 -6.50
C GLU A 38 10.11 -18.21 -5.05
N ASP A 39 10.85 -18.95 -4.18
CA ASP A 39 10.51 -19.05 -2.76
C ASP A 39 10.62 -17.70 -2.06
N ASP A 40 11.62 -16.88 -2.40
CA ASP A 40 11.77 -15.52 -1.87
C ASP A 40 10.59 -14.65 -2.28
N MET A 41 10.11 -14.77 -3.52
CA MET A 41 8.95 -14.03 -3.99
C MET A 41 7.66 -14.46 -3.28
N GLU A 42 7.49 -15.76 -3.03
CA GLU A 42 6.35 -16.26 -2.26
C GLU A 42 6.37 -15.71 -0.83
N ASP A 43 7.54 -15.63 -0.20
CA ASP A 43 7.70 -15.02 1.12
C ASP A 43 7.33 -13.53 1.11
N GLU A 44 7.72 -12.78 0.06
CA GLU A 44 7.32 -11.38 -0.12
C GLU A 44 5.79 -11.25 -0.21
N TYR A 45 5.12 -12.09 -1.01
CA TYR A 45 3.66 -12.09 -1.11
C TYR A 45 2.99 -12.35 0.23
N MET A 46 3.48 -13.35 0.96
CA MET A 46 2.92 -13.73 2.26
C MET A 46 3.13 -12.63 3.30
N ASN A 47 4.30 -12.00 3.31
CA ASN A 47 4.59 -10.88 4.20
C ASN A 47 3.71 -9.66 3.90
N ALA A 48 3.52 -9.34 2.63
CA ALA A 48 2.64 -8.26 2.20
C ALA A 48 1.19 -8.55 2.59
N LEU A 49 0.72 -9.78 2.40
CA LEU A 49 -0.64 -10.19 2.80
C LEU A 49 -0.84 -10.08 4.32
N LYS A 50 0.12 -10.55 5.11
CA LYS A 50 0.07 -10.43 6.57
C LYS A 50 0.02 -8.97 7.02
N SER A 51 0.81 -8.11 6.40
CA SER A 51 0.83 -6.68 6.69
C SER A 51 -0.52 -6.03 6.38
N GLU A 52 -1.12 -6.35 5.24
CA GLU A 52 -2.45 -5.87 4.88
C GLU A 52 -3.52 -6.34 5.88
N MET A 53 -3.49 -7.60 6.27
CA MET A 53 -4.42 -8.15 7.27
C MET A 53 -4.29 -7.44 8.62
N VAL A 54 -3.08 -7.13 9.06
CA VAL A 54 -2.83 -6.37 10.29
C VAL A 54 -3.42 -4.96 10.18
N MET A 55 -3.23 -4.29 9.06
CA MET A 55 -3.77 -2.94 8.83
C MET A 55 -5.30 -2.93 8.86
N TRP A 56 -5.95 -3.89 8.22
CA TRP A 56 -7.42 -4.01 8.27
C TRP A 56 -7.94 -4.36 9.66
N ALA A 57 -7.22 -5.16 10.43
CA ALA A 57 -7.55 -5.42 11.83
C ALA A 57 -7.48 -4.14 12.68
N ILE A 58 -6.52 -3.26 12.42
CA ILE A 58 -6.41 -1.94 13.06
C ILE A 58 -7.59 -1.05 12.67
N VAL A 59 -7.95 -1.01 11.39
CA VAL A 59 -9.12 -0.25 10.90
C VAL A 59 -10.37 -0.66 11.67
N GLU A 60 -10.59 -1.96 11.83
CA GLU A 60 -11.77 -2.49 12.55
C GLU A 60 -11.69 -2.19 14.05
N LYS A 61 -10.59 -2.55 14.69
CA LYS A 61 -10.41 -2.41 16.13
C LYS A 61 -10.51 -0.96 16.62
N GLU A 62 -9.90 -0.04 15.86
CA GLU A 62 -9.86 1.38 16.21
C GLU A 62 -11.03 2.19 15.63
N GLY A 63 -11.94 1.53 14.92
CA GLY A 63 -13.12 2.18 14.35
C GLY A 63 -12.78 3.28 13.34
N LEU A 64 -11.72 3.11 12.56
CA LEU A 64 -11.21 4.16 11.66
C LEU A 64 -12.19 4.49 10.54
N ALA A 65 -13.05 3.54 10.13
CA ALA A 65 -14.06 3.78 9.12
C ALA A 65 -15.04 4.91 9.51
N ASN A 66 -15.29 5.09 10.81
CA ASN A 66 -16.13 6.16 11.32
C ASN A 66 -15.40 7.50 11.49
N LYS A 67 -14.09 7.50 11.30
CA LYS A 67 -13.22 8.68 11.44
C LYS A 67 -12.76 9.25 10.10
N ILE A 68 -13.12 8.60 8.99
CA ILE A 68 -12.84 9.10 7.64
C ILE A 68 -13.64 10.37 7.39
N THR A 69 -12.97 11.41 6.92
CA THR A 69 -13.56 12.70 6.56
C THR A 69 -13.55 12.89 5.04
N ASP A 70 -14.33 13.86 4.56
CA ASP A 70 -14.30 14.26 3.15
C ASP A 70 -12.91 14.78 2.75
N GLU A 71 -12.19 15.41 3.68
CA GLU A 71 -10.81 15.84 3.48
C GLU A 71 -9.86 14.65 3.26
N ASP A 72 -10.00 13.57 4.02
CA ASP A 72 -9.22 12.35 3.83
C ASP A 72 -9.43 11.77 2.42
N ILE A 73 -10.66 11.74 1.95
CA ILE A 73 -11.02 11.26 0.61
C ILE A 73 -10.41 12.17 -0.46
N GLN A 74 -10.53 13.50 -0.30
CA GLN A 74 -9.96 14.45 -1.25
C GLN A 74 -8.43 14.35 -1.30
N ASN A 75 -7.79 14.22 -0.15
CA ASN A 75 -6.33 14.06 -0.07
C ASN A 75 -5.88 12.79 -0.81
N LYS A 76 -6.65 11.71 -0.74
CA LYS A 76 -6.33 10.48 -1.49
C LYS A 76 -6.43 10.67 -2.99
N TRP A 77 -7.46 11.38 -3.47
CA TRP A 77 -7.57 11.76 -4.87
C TRP A 77 -6.38 12.61 -5.33
N ASP A 78 -6.00 13.60 -4.54
CA ASP A 78 -4.90 14.51 -4.86
C ASP A 78 -3.56 13.75 -4.91
N GLU A 79 -3.31 12.86 -3.95
CA GLU A 79 -2.14 12.00 -3.93
C GLU A 79 -2.03 11.14 -5.18
N LEU A 80 -3.10 10.45 -5.55
CA LEU A 80 -3.14 9.61 -6.75
C LEU A 80 -2.91 10.42 -8.02
N TYR A 81 -3.46 11.61 -8.11
CA TYR A 81 -3.25 12.49 -9.26
C TYR A 81 -1.80 12.93 -9.39
N GLN A 82 -1.13 13.22 -8.29
CA GLN A 82 0.28 13.62 -8.27
C GLN A 82 1.23 12.47 -8.58
N GLU A 83 0.91 11.26 -8.12
CA GLU A 83 1.77 10.09 -8.27
C GLU A 83 1.56 9.37 -9.61
N GLY A 84 0.37 9.48 -10.19
CA GLY A 84 -0.01 8.80 -11.41
C GLY A 84 0.28 9.61 -12.67
N ASP A 85 0.28 8.91 -13.80
CA ASP A 85 0.42 9.50 -15.12
C ASP A 85 -0.96 9.55 -15.81
N PHE A 86 -1.76 10.55 -15.42
CA PHE A 86 -3.11 10.76 -15.94
C PHE A 86 -3.16 11.96 -16.84
N GLU A 87 -3.93 11.88 -17.91
CA GLU A 87 -4.13 13.01 -18.85
C GLU A 87 -4.89 14.17 -18.19
N SER A 88 -5.78 13.86 -17.26
CA SER A 88 -6.59 14.85 -16.51
C SER A 88 -7.15 14.24 -15.22
N GLU A 89 -7.70 15.09 -14.35
CA GLU A 89 -8.43 14.61 -13.15
C GLU A 89 -9.65 13.76 -13.54
N GLU A 90 -10.33 14.11 -14.63
CA GLU A 90 -11.47 13.33 -15.12
C GLU A 90 -11.04 11.94 -15.58
N ASP A 91 -9.91 11.83 -16.27
CA ASP A 91 -9.31 10.56 -16.67
C ASP A 91 -8.99 9.72 -15.43
N MET A 92 -8.32 10.28 -14.44
CA MET A 92 -8.04 9.60 -13.17
C MET A 92 -9.32 9.09 -12.50
N LYS A 93 -10.34 9.94 -12.37
CA LYS A 93 -11.61 9.57 -11.73
C LYS A 93 -12.38 8.49 -12.46
N SER A 94 -12.14 8.32 -13.77
CA SER A 94 -12.72 7.22 -14.56
C SER A 94 -12.09 5.87 -14.25
N GLN A 95 -10.89 5.85 -13.69
CA GLN A 95 -10.11 4.62 -13.42
C GLN A 95 -10.31 4.05 -12.03
N TYR A 96 -10.88 4.82 -11.10
CA TYR A 96 -11.11 4.41 -9.70
C TYR A 96 -12.57 4.58 -9.30
N THR A 97 -13.06 3.68 -8.48
CA THR A 97 -14.36 3.82 -7.82
C THR A 97 -14.23 4.62 -6.53
N ASP A 98 -15.32 5.23 -6.07
CA ASP A 98 -15.37 5.93 -4.79
C ASP A 98 -15.01 4.98 -3.63
N GLU A 99 -15.42 3.72 -3.71
CA GLU A 99 -15.12 2.69 -2.70
C GLU A 99 -13.62 2.37 -2.65
N GLU A 100 -12.96 2.26 -3.80
CA GLU A 100 -11.51 2.05 -3.86
C GLU A 100 -10.75 3.22 -3.22
N ILE A 101 -11.17 4.45 -3.47
CA ILE A 101 -10.58 5.64 -2.86
C ILE A 101 -10.80 5.65 -1.34
N ARG A 102 -12.01 5.32 -0.89
CA ARG A 102 -12.32 5.21 0.52
C ARG A 102 -11.46 4.16 1.22
N GLN A 103 -11.29 2.99 0.63
CA GLN A 103 -10.42 1.94 1.15
C GLN A 103 -8.95 2.38 1.20
N GLY A 104 -8.47 3.09 0.18
CA GLY A 104 -7.14 3.68 0.18
C GLY A 104 -6.95 4.70 1.31
N ALA A 105 -7.92 5.57 1.53
CA ALA A 105 -7.90 6.54 2.62
C ALA A 105 -7.94 5.86 4.01
N LEU A 106 -8.68 4.78 4.16
CA LEU A 106 -8.70 3.97 5.39
C LEU A 106 -7.35 3.32 5.66
N MET A 107 -6.70 2.80 4.64
CA MET A 107 -5.35 2.22 4.76
C MET A 107 -4.33 3.28 5.17
N ASP A 108 -4.39 4.47 4.59
CA ASP A 108 -3.52 5.59 4.97
C ASP A 108 -3.73 5.96 6.45
N LYS A 109 -4.97 5.99 6.92
CA LYS A 109 -5.28 6.22 8.33
C LYS A 109 -4.70 5.14 9.25
N ALA A 110 -4.75 3.88 8.84
CA ALA A 110 -4.17 2.78 9.59
C ALA A 110 -2.64 2.89 9.67
N VAL A 111 -2.00 3.28 8.59
CA VAL A 111 -0.54 3.53 8.54
C VAL A 111 -0.18 4.68 9.48
N ASP A 112 -0.91 5.78 9.45
CA ASP A 112 -0.72 6.92 10.35
C ASP A 112 -0.89 6.52 11.82
N TRP A 113 -1.89 5.68 12.11
CA TRP A 113 -2.11 5.15 13.45
C TRP A 113 -0.90 4.34 13.95
N VAL A 114 -0.37 3.45 13.12
CA VAL A 114 0.83 2.65 13.44
C VAL A 114 2.03 3.55 13.68
N TYR A 115 2.26 4.53 12.81
CA TYR A 115 3.35 5.48 12.92
C TYR A 115 3.28 6.28 14.22
N ASP A 116 2.12 6.82 14.55
CA ASP A 116 1.91 7.62 15.76
C ASP A 116 2.14 6.80 17.02
N HIS A 117 1.70 5.56 17.06
CA HIS A 117 1.90 4.66 18.21
C HIS A 117 3.37 4.22 18.35
N ALA A 118 4.06 3.96 17.24
CA ALA A 118 5.50 3.65 17.25
C ALA A 118 6.32 4.86 17.76
N LYS A 119 5.97 6.07 17.32
CA LYS A 119 6.61 7.32 17.74
C LYS A 119 6.46 7.55 19.24
N VAL A 120 5.27 7.33 19.79
CA VAL A 120 5.01 7.46 21.24
C VAL A 120 5.86 6.47 22.02
N LYS A 121 5.92 5.21 21.63
CA LYS A 121 6.74 4.18 22.27
C LYS A 121 8.22 4.51 22.23
N PHE A 122 8.71 5.02 21.11
CA PHE A 122 10.09 5.44 20.95
C PHE A 122 10.44 6.60 21.88
N SER A 123 9.60 7.64 21.93
CA SER A 123 9.78 8.79 22.82
C SER A 123 9.78 8.38 24.29
N TYR A 124 8.93 7.46 24.70
CA TYR A 124 8.88 6.91 26.05
C TYR A 124 10.18 6.19 26.45
N LYS A 125 10.75 5.40 25.56
CA LYS A 125 12.03 4.69 25.79
C LYS A 125 13.20 5.65 25.94
N ILE A 126 13.23 6.74 25.19
CA ILE A 126 14.27 7.76 25.28
C ILE A 126 14.16 8.56 26.59
N SER A 127 12.95 8.82 27.06
CA SER A 127 12.68 9.58 28.28
C SER A 127 13.09 8.85 29.56
N LYS A 128 13.28 7.56 29.49
CA LYS A 128 13.76 6.73 30.59
C LYS A 128 15.27 6.72 30.71
#